data_529aaea53d5fc9a00d84c932d2a268e5
#
_entry.id   529aaea53d5fc9a00d84c932d2a268e5
#
_cell.length_a   1.000
_cell.length_b   1.000
_cell.length_c   1.000
_cell.angle_alpha   90.00
_cell.angle_beta   90.00
_cell.angle_gamma   90.00
#
_symmetry.space_group_name_H-M   'P 1'
#
loop_
_entity.id
_entity.type
_entity.pdbx_description
1 polymer ?
#
loop_
_entity_poly.entity_id
_entity_poly.type
_entity_poly.pdbx_seq_one_letter_code
_entity_poly.pdbx_strand_id
1 'polypeptide(L)'
;ANDDPDNDSLINLYEFDNSNVEGFDDNVFSVDNITGSNPIIRDTDGDLLMDGEECFSGEDGYVTDPSNPDSDGDGMPDGWELMHGLDPFDSSDADQDLDDDGWDFNRDETIEQWEKFTNYEEFLNGTDPRNNDTDGDGMPDGWEGYYGLNPNSDEDRDWDSDLDGYDSDRDGELSPEEKFTNYEEFMMDTHPTQADTDGDNCTDGWEIYWNDNRPANETRTLNPLDGTDGLLDYDNDGWEDWEGVWHNFPNWREEEAQTNPWDPDTDNDGMSDGFEADN
;
A
#
# COMPACT_ATOMS: atom_id res chain seq x y z
N ALA A 1 17.53 -12.40 -48.75
CA ALA A 1 16.36 -13.25 -48.51
C ALA A 1 15.56 -12.57 -47.44
N ASN A 2 14.27 -12.48 -47.63
CA ASN A 2 13.35 -11.93 -46.65
C ASN A 2 13.11 -12.99 -45.55
N ASP A 3 14.11 -13.29 -44.75
CA ASP A 3 13.97 -14.20 -43.62
C ASP A 3 13.82 -13.36 -42.34
N ASP A 4 12.74 -13.57 -41.64
CA ASP A 4 12.40 -13.04 -40.33
C ASP A 4 12.23 -14.27 -39.42
N PRO A 5 13.31 -14.74 -38.77
CA PRO A 5 13.32 -16.04 -38.08
C PRO A 5 12.71 -15.99 -36.70
N ASP A 6 12.64 -14.84 -36.02
CA ASP A 6 12.02 -14.62 -34.73
C ASP A 6 10.59 -14.10 -34.86
N ASN A 7 10.22 -13.64 -36.05
CA ASN A 7 8.88 -13.20 -36.43
C ASN A 7 8.41 -11.94 -35.66
N ASP A 8 9.30 -10.98 -35.53
CA ASP A 8 9.06 -9.68 -34.91
C ASP A 8 8.63 -8.58 -35.90
N SER A 9 8.56 -8.93 -37.19
CA SER A 9 8.26 -8.06 -38.36
C SER A 9 9.45 -7.30 -38.93
N LEU A 10 10.64 -7.42 -38.36
CA LEU A 10 11.89 -7.05 -39.01
C LEU A 10 12.44 -8.23 -39.84
N ILE A 11 13.15 -7.92 -40.89
CA ILE A 11 13.88 -8.94 -41.65
C ILE A 11 15.36 -8.85 -41.32
N ASN A 12 16.05 -9.97 -41.20
CA ASN A 12 17.48 -10.05 -40.86
C ASN A 12 18.39 -9.02 -41.55
N LEU A 13 17.97 -8.48 -42.68
CA LEU A 13 18.77 -7.48 -43.42
C LEU A 13 18.79 -6.14 -42.67
N TYR A 14 17.74 -5.81 -41.92
CA TYR A 14 17.65 -4.56 -41.11
C TYR A 14 18.35 -4.72 -39.78
N GLU A 15 18.30 -5.89 -39.20
CA GLU A 15 18.87 -6.19 -37.88
C GLU A 15 20.40 -6.25 -37.88
N PHE A 16 21.00 -6.76 -38.97
CA PHE A 16 22.46 -6.92 -39.09
C PHE A 16 23.21 -5.70 -39.60
N ASP A 17 22.56 -4.78 -40.29
CA ASP A 17 23.29 -3.76 -41.04
C ASP A 17 23.12 -2.35 -40.58
N ASN A 18 23.67 -2.08 -39.43
CA ASN A 18 23.87 -0.72 -38.95
C ASN A 18 25.05 0.02 -39.63
N SER A 19 25.67 -0.55 -40.65
CA SER A 19 26.92 0.01 -41.13
C SER A 19 27.10 0.10 -42.62
N ASN A 20 26.26 0.46 -43.46
CA ASN A 20 26.47 0.68 -44.90
C ASN A 20 25.70 -0.24 -45.87
N VAL A 21 24.42 -0.04 -46.02
CA VAL A 21 23.77 -0.40 -47.28
C VAL A 21 23.64 0.84 -48.15
N GLU A 22 24.62 1.05 -49.05
CA GLU A 22 24.50 2.01 -50.14
C GLU A 22 23.38 1.55 -51.08
N GLY A 23 22.22 2.23 -51.07
CA GLY A 23 21.20 2.03 -52.08
C GLY A 23 19.75 1.92 -51.65
N PHE A 24 19.42 2.16 -50.42
CA PHE A 24 18.04 2.29 -49.99
C PHE A 24 17.51 3.72 -50.13
N ASP A 25 16.23 3.84 -50.48
CA ASP A 25 15.53 5.12 -50.66
C ASP A 25 15.33 5.81 -49.31
N ASP A 26 16.12 6.84 -49.00
CA ASP A 26 16.11 7.65 -47.78
C ASP A 26 14.74 8.31 -47.45
N ASN A 27 13.68 8.00 -48.18
CA ASN A 27 12.37 8.59 -47.97
C ASN A 27 11.38 7.68 -47.20
N VAL A 28 11.78 6.47 -46.82
CA VAL A 28 10.87 5.55 -46.13
C VAL A 28 11.27 5.30 -44.67
N PHE A 29 12.53 5.40 -44.31
CA PHE A 29 12.99 5.20 -42.94
C PHE A 29 14.17 6.12 -42.60
N SER A 30 14.01 6.94 -41.57
CA SER A 30 15.11 7.59 -40.86
C SER A 30 15.62 6.61 -39.79
N VAL A 31 16.43 5.66 -40.17
CA VAL A 31 17.16 4.75 -39.27
C VAL A 31 18.45 5.39 -38.75
N ASP A 32 18.42 6.67 -38.43
CA ASP A 32 19.62 7.42 -38.06
C ASP A 32 20.22 7.01 -36.72
N ASN A 33 19.63 6.05 -35.98
CA ASN A 33 20.17 5.64 -34.69
C ASN A 33 19.75 4.25 -34.19
N ILE A 34 19.24 3.34 -35.01
CA ILE A 34 18.89 1.99 -34.51
C ILE A 34 20.16 1.16 -34.43
N THR A 35 20.62 0.87 -33.25
CA THR A 35 21.83 0.13 -32.95
C THR A 35 21.53 -1.33 -32.65
N GLY A 36 21.54 -2.18 -33.71
CA GLY A 36 21.93 -3.56 -33.52
C GLY A 36 21.00 -4.50 -32.76
N SER A 37 19.73 -4.57 -33.15
CA SER A 37 18.87 -5.64 -32.69
C SER A 37 19.40 -7.05 -33.05
N ASN A 38 19.03 -8.06 -32.29
CA ASN A 38 19.49 -9.43 -32.51
C ASN A 38 18.49 -10.22 -33.35
N PRO A 39 18.87 -10.59 -34.62
CA PRO A 39 17.98 -11.18 -35.62
C PRO A 39 17.39 -12.57 -35.28
N ILE A 40 17.52 -13.03 -34.04
CA ILE A 40 16.96 -14.28 -33.54
C ILE A 40 16.24 -14.09 -32.19
N ILE A 41 16.13 -12.87 -31.69
CA ILE A 41 15.44 -12.49 -30.48
C ILE A 41 14.42 -11.40 -30.84
N ARG A 42 13.17 -11.61 -30.62
CA ARG A 42 12.06 -10.73 -31.01
C ARG A 42 12.00 -9.40 -30.24
N ASP A 43 12.59 -9.37 -29.11
CA ASP A 43 12.67 -8.29 -28.14
C ASP A 43 14.11 -8.35 -27.60
N THR A 44 14.99 -7.52 -28.16
CA THR A 44 16.43 -7.65 -27.93
C THR A 44 16.88 -7.19 -26.57
N ASP A 45 16.27 -6.16 -26.02
CA ASP A 45 16.62 -5.58 -24.71
C ASP A 45 15.69 -6.03 -23.58
N GLY A 46 14.53 -6.62 -23.91
CA GLY A 46 13.65 -7.25 -22.94
C GLY A 46 12.69 -6.30 -22.26
N ASP A 47 12.33 -5.20 -22.92
CA ASP A 47 11.48 -4.14 -22.38
C ASP A 47 9.98 -4.35 -22.62
N LEU A 48 9.59 -5.47 -23.26
CA LEU A 48 8.24 -5.88 -23.65
C LEU A 48 7.76 -5.33 -25.00
N LEU A 49 8.52 -4.50 -25.69
CA LEU A 49 8.31 -4.18 -27.11
C LEU A 49 9.07 -5.17 -28.00
N MET A 50 8.61 -5.34 -29.21
CA MET A 50 9.33 -6.13 -30.20
C MET A 50 10.21 -5.20 -31.01
N ASP A 51 11.42 -5.64 -31.41
CA ASP A 51 12.34 -4.85 -32.22
C ASP A 51 11.66 -4.22 -33.44
N GLY A 52 10.72 -4.94 -34.06
CA GLY A 52 9.92 -4.44 -35.18
C GLY A 52 8.94 -3.33 -34.83
N GLU A 53 8.38 -3.34 -33.63
CA GLU A 53 7.48 -2.29 -33.13
C GLU A 53 8.25 -1.02 -32.83
N GLU A 54 9.41 -1.15 -32.23
CA GLU A 54 10.30 -0.05 -31.88
C GLU A 54 10.86 0.67 -33.13
N CYS A 55 11.15 -0.07 -34.18
CA CYS A 55 11.66 0.49 -35.44
C CYS A 55 10.60 1.23 -36.26
N PHE A 56 9.34 0.98 -36.04
CA PHE A 56 8.25 1.58 -36.80
C PHE A 56 7.23 2.18 -35.86
N SER A 57 6.92 3.46 -36.03
CA SER A 57 5.81 4.05 -35.24
C SER A 57 4.53 3.26 -35.53
N GLY A 58 4.16 2.39 -34.57
CA GLY A 58 2.97 1.57 -34.60
C GLY A 58 1.69 2.40 -34.42
N GLU A 59 0.69 1.79 -33.79
CA GLU A 59 -0.56 2.49 -33.45
C GLU A 59 -0.36 3.53 -32.33
N ASP A 60 0.66 3.35 -31.49
CA ASP A 60 1.08 4.22 -30.39
C ASP A 60 1.78 5.50 -30.84
N GLY A 61 2.48 5.47 -31.99
CA GLY A 61 3.13 6.62 -32.59
C GLY A 61 4.59 6.86 -32.16
N TYR A 62 5.15 5.97 -31.33
CA TYR A 62 6.51 6.05 -30.83
C TYR A 62 7.48 5.22 -31.65
N VAL A 63 8.76 5.59 -31.64
CA VAL A 63 9.89 4.84 -32.19
C VAL A 63 11.01 4.90 -31.19
N THR A 64 11.32 3.76 -30.58
CA THR A 64 12.36 3.60 -29.55
C THR A 64 13.62 2.91 -30.13
N ASP A 65 14.59 2.58 -29.31
CA ASP A 65 15.83 1.90 -29.72
C ASP A 65 15.81 0.44 -29.25
N PRO A 66 15.70 -0.57 -30.14
CA PRO A 66 15.61 -1.99 -29.79
C PRO A 66 16.77 -2.56 -28.95
N SER A 67 17.72 -1.75 -28.58
CA SER A 67 18.84 -2.11 -27.71
C SER A 67 18.90 -1.29 -26.43
N ASN A 68 17.92 -0.43 -26.19
CA ASN A 68 17.86 0.42 -25.01
C ASN A 68 16.47 0.35 -24.36
N PRO A 69 16.30 -0.45 -23.33
CA PRO A 69 15.00 -0.77 -22.75
C PRO A 69 14.30 0.39 -22.01
N ASP A 70 14.94 1.55 -21.91
CA ASP A 70 14.49 2.72 -21.15
C ASP A 70 15.06 3.97 -21.84
N SER A 71 14.24 4.59 -22.70
CA SER A 71 14.69 5.64 -23.61
C SER A 71 14.99 6.96 -22.95
N ASP A 72 14.31 7.32 -21.86
CA ASP A 72 14.50 8.58 -21.16
C ASP A 72 15.26 8.45 -19.83
N GLY A 73 15.47 7.22 -19.36
CA GLY A 73 16.34 6.88 -18.25
C GLY A 73 15.70 7.08 -16.88
N ASP A 74 14.37 6.97 -16.78
CA ASP A 74 13.64 7.16 -15.53
C ASP A 74 13.49 5.87 -14.71
N GLY A 75 13.77 4.73 -15.32
CA GLY A 75 13.76 3.40 -14.69
C GLY A 75 12.54 2.56 -15.04
N MET A 76 11.58 3.08 -15.82
CA MET A 76 10.48 2.32 -16.39
C MET A 76 10.87 1.86 -17.82
N PRO A 77 10.57 0.64 -18.21
CA PRO A 77 10.82 0.18 -19.57
C PRO A 77 9.83 0.79 -20.59
N ASP A 78 10.33 1.15 -21.80
CA ASP A 78 9.50 1.76 -22.85
C ASP A 78 8.21 0.99 -23.11
N GLY A 79 8.28 -0.36 -23.16
CA GLY A 79 7.10 -1.19 -23.38
C GLY A 79 6.11 -1.19 -22.24
N TRP A 80 6.58 -1.09 -21.00
CA TRP A 80 5.68 -0.95 -19.84
C TRP A 80 4.97 0.40 -19.87
N GLU A 81 5.69 1.47 -20.20
CA GLU A 81 5.12 2.82 -20.29
C GLU A 81 4.03 2.90 -21.36
N LEU A 82 4.32 2.40 -22.57
CA LEU A 82 3.34 2.37 -23.65
C LEU A 82 2.12 1.51 -23.34
N MET A 83 2.30 0.39 -22.63
CA MET A 83 1.19 -0.46 -22.18
C MET A 83 0.24 0.29 -21.25
N HIS A 84 0.79 1.16 -20.41
CA HIS A 84 0.03 1.97 -19.46
C HIS A 84 -0.28 3.39 -19.95
N GLY A 85 0.14 3.71 -21.20
CA GLY A 85 -0.14 4.98 -21.88
C GLY A 85 0.62 6.16 -21.31
N LEU A 86 1.83 5.89 -20.86
CA LEU A 86 2.87 6.85 -20.50
C LEU A 86 3.70 7.18 -21.75
N ASP A 87 4.63 8.12 -21.64
CA ASP A 87 5.47 8.61 -22.72
C ASP A 87 6.93 8.19 -22.53
N PRO A 88 7.48 7.20 -23.30
CA PRO A 88 8.83 6.67 -23.12
C PRO A 88 9.95 7.70 -23.37
N PHE A 89 9.61 8.96 -23.60
CA PHE A 89 10.55 10.08 -23.74
C PHE A 89 10.33 11.21 -22.73
N ASP A 90 9.45 11.04 -21.74
CA ASP A 90 9.16 12.04 -20.71
C ASP A 90 9.44 11.51 -19.29
N SER A 91 10.68 11.47 -18.89
CA SER A 91 11.12 11.02 -17.55
C SER A 91 10.45 11.73 -16.36
N SER A 92 9.56 12.67 -16.61
CA SER A 92 8.81 13.33 -15.54
C SER A 92 7.49 12.63 -15.21
N ASP A 93 7.03 11.71 -16.02
CA ASP A 93 5.81 10.97 -15.74
C ASP A 93 6.03 9.82 -14.75
N ALA A 94 7.26 9.35 -14.56
CA ALA A 94 7.64 8.45 -13.47
C ALA A 94 7.25 8.99 -12.06
N ASP A 95 7.38 10.30 -11.87
CA ASP A 95 7.05 10.98 -10.61
C ASP A 95 5.56 11.36 -10.50
N GLN A 96 4.74 11.04 -11.49
CA GLN A 96 3.30 11.27 -11.45
C GLN A 96 2.59 10.10 -10.75
N ASP A 97 1.39 10.35 -10.31
CA ASP A 97 0.44 9.44 -9.73
C ASP A 97 -0.84 9.63 -10.57
N LEU A 98 -1.15 8.66 -11.42
CA LEU A 98 -2.17 8.83 -12.46
C LEU A 98 -3.60 8.52 -12.00
N ASP A 99 -3.76 7.70 -10.99
CA ASP A 99 -5.06 7.28 -10.44
C ASP A 99 -5.34 7.86 -9.06
N ASP A 100 -4.38 8.69 -8.54
CA ASP A 100 -4.49 9.41 -7.27
C ASP A 100 -4.68 8.43 -6.09
N ASP A 101 -3.90 7.35 -6.03
CA ASP A 101 -3.96 6.35 -4.97
C ASP A 101 -2.96 6.61 -3.82
N GLY A 102 -2.21 7.68 -3.89
CA GLY A 102 -1.39 8.18 -2.78
C GLY A 102 -2.23 8.43 -1.52
N TRP A 103 -1.62 8.32 -0.35
CA TRP A 103 -2.32 8.42 0.93
C TRP A 103 -1.78 9.53 1.82
N ASP A 104 -2.69 10.32 2.43
CA ASP A 104 -2.35 11.41 3.37
C ASP A 104 -1.94 10.83 4.74
N PHE A 105 -0.69 10.36 4.83
CA PHE A 105 -0.15 9.72 6.03
C PHE A 105 0.03 10.69 7.21
N ASN A 106 0.18 11.98 6.92
CA ASN A 106 0.36 13.01 7.93
C ASN A 106 -0.95 13.65 8.39
N ARG A 107 -2.07 13.33 7.73
CA ARG A 107 -3.43 13.79 8.02
C ARG A 107 -3.58 15.31 7.96
N ASP A 108 -2.89 15.97 7.03
CA ASP A 108 -2.97 17.42 6.85
C ASP A 108 -3.95 17.86 5.75
N GLU A 109 -4.70 16.92 5.18
CA GLU A 109 -5.70 17.08 4.12
C GLU A 109 -5.09 17.42 2.74
N THR A 110 -3.80 17.13 2.54
CA THR A 110 -3.11 17.31 1.25
C THR A 110 -2.23 16.12 0.94
N ILE A 111 -2.19 15.68 -0.32
CA ILE A 111 -1.26 14.65 -0.77
C ILE A 111 0.01 15.34 -1.30
N GLU A 112 1.09 15.21 -0.57
CA GLU A 112 2.39 15.73 -0.95
C GLU A 112 3.15 14.74 -1.85
N GLN A 113 4.23 15.18 -2.50
CA GLN A 113 4.96 14.32 -3.44
C GLN A 113 5.47 13.00 -2.83
N TRP A 114 5.81 12.99 -1.55
CA TRP A 114 6.29 11.79 -0.84
C TRP A 114 5.14 10.88 -0.35
N GLU A 115 3.91 11.32 -0.47
CA GLU A 115 2.68 10.60 -0.12
C GLU A 115 1.98 10.02 -1.35
N LYS A 116 2.45 10.36 -2.53
CA LYS A 116 2.01 9.75 -3.77
C LYS A 116 2.55 8.33 -3.89
N PHE A 117 1.76 7.49 -4.50
CA PHE A 117 2.26 6.23 -5.04
C PHE A 117 2.46 6.45 -6.53
N THR A 118 3.71 6.63 -6.93
CA THR A 118 4.05 7.13 -8.25
C THR A 118 4.02 6.02 -9.30
N ASN A 119 3.88 6.37 -10.59
CA ASN A 119 3.93 5.40 -11.68
C ASN A 119 5.19 4.51 -11.61
N TYR A 120 6.32 5.06 -11.17
CA TYR A 120 7.53 4.27 -10.94
C TYR A 120 7.41 3.30 -9.77
N GLU A 121 6.78 3.71 -8.67
CA GLU A 121 6.53 2.82 -7.52
C GLU A 121 5.55 1.72 -7.90
N GLU A 122 4.55 2.00 -8.70
CA GLU A 122 3.63 1.01 -9.26
C GLU A 122 4.34 0.02 -10.18
N PHE A 123 5.20 0.51 -11.08
CA PHE A 123 6.06 -0.37 -11.87
C PHE A 123 6.86 -1.34 -10.99
N LEU A 124 7.45 -0.84 -9.90
CA LEU A 124 8.23 -1.67 -8.98
C LEU A 124 7.37 -2.69 -8.21
N ASN A 125 6.13 -2.34 -7.90
CA ASN A 125 5.19 -3.20 -7.16
C ASN A 125 4.36 -4.10 -8.10
N GLY A 126 4.36 -3.82 -9.39
CA GLY A 126 3.61 -4.56 -10.40
C GLY A 126 2.11 -4.30 -10.34
N THR A 127 1.72 -3.10 -9.95
CA THR A 127 0.35 -2.59 -9.96
C THR A 127 0.00 -1.87 -11.26
N ASP A 128 -1.24 -1.45 -11.45
CA ASP A 128 -1.72 -0.78 -12.66
C ASP A 128 -1.89 0.72 -12.40
N PRO A 129 -1.02 1.62 -12.94
CA PRO A 129 -1.03 3.06 -12.69
C PRO A 129 -2.31 3.79 -13.17
N ARG A 130 -3.36 3.07 -13.44
CA ARG A 130 -4.68 3.60 -13.80
C ARG A 130 -5.79 2.98 -12.98
N ASN A 131 -5.45 2.19 -11.99
CA ASN A 131 -6.40 1.49 -11.15
C ASN A 131 -5.91 1.48 -9.70
N ASN A 132 -6.35 2.41 -8.93
CA ASN A 132 -5.96 2.69 -7.54
C ASN A 132 -6.19 1.55 -6.52
N ASP A 133 -6.64 0.38 -6.96
CA ASP A 133 -6.90 -0.82 -6.17
C ASP A 133 -6.79 -2.00 -7.15
N THR A 134 -5.56 -2.48 -7.37
CA THR A 134 -5.23 -3.44 -8.43
C THR A 134 -5.88 -4.80 -8.22
N ASP A 135 -5.96 -5.30 -6.99
CA ASP A 135 -6.56 -6.60 -6.67
C ASP A 135 -8.05 -6.54 -6.33
N GLY A 136 -8.59 -5.34 -6.09
CA GLY A 136 -10.02 -5.09 -5.92
C GLY A 136 -10.54 -5.42 -4.52
N ASP A 137 -9.70 -5.38 -3.51
CA ASP A 137 -10.04 -5.72 -2.13
C ASP A 137 -10.61 -4.54 -1.33
N GLY A 138 -10.42 -3.33 -1.82
CA GLY A 138 -10.95 -2.08 -1.26
C GLY A 138 -9.93 -1.27 -0.46
N MET A 139 -8.66 -1.69 -0.43
CA MET A 139 -7.54 -0.90 0.04
C MET A 139 -6.78 -0.35 -1.18
N PRO A 140 -6.33 0.91 -1.19
CA PRO A 140 -5.56 1.45 -2.30
C PRO A 140 -4.14 0.88 -2.36
N ASP A 141 -3.60 0.67 -3.59
CA ASP A 141 -2.26 0.14 -3.80
C ASP A 141 -1.19 0.96 -3.06
N GLY A 142 -1.32 2.29 -3.06
CA GLY A 142 -0.40 3.19 -2.37
C GLY A 142 -0.44 3.06 -0.85
N TRP A 143 -1.61 2.83 -0.25
CA TRP A 143 -1.73 2.57 1.19
C TRP A 143 -1.08 1.24 1.55
N GLU A 144 -1.37 0.18 0.80
CA GLU A 144 -0.80 -1.14 1.01
C GLU A 144 0.72 -1.15 0.82
N GLY A 145 1.21 -0.55 -0.27
CA GLY A 145 2.63 -0.43 -0.57
C GLY A 145 3.42 0.29 0.52
N TYR A 146 2.84 1.33 1.10
CA TYR A 146 3.47 2.07 2.21
C TYR A 146 3.61 1.22 3.49
N TYR A 147 2.56 0.49 3.84
CA TYR A 147 2.56 -0.35 5.04
C TYR A 147 3.19 -1.74 4.83
N GLY A 148 3.56 -2.07 3.60
CA GLY A 148 4.21 -3.34 3.24
C GLY A 148 3.25 -4.51 3.17
N LEU A 149 1.99 -4.23 2.89
CA LEU A 149 0.97 -5.20 2.47
C LEU A 149 1.17 -5.55 0.99
N ASN A 150 0.31 -6.36 0.41
CA ASN A 150 0.49 -6.83 -0.97
C ASN A 150 -0.61 -6.34 -1.92
N PRO A 151 -0.42 -5.24 -2.65
CA PRO A 151 -1.44 -4.63 -3.52
C PRO A 151 -1.84 -5.49 -4.73
N ASN A 152 -1.37 -6.73 -4.80
CA ASN A 152 -1.72 -7.69 -5.84
C ASN A 152 -2.44 -8.94 -5.28
N SER A 153 -2.89 -8.93 -4.03
CA SER A 153 -3.51 -10.09 -3.39
C SER A 153 -4.57 -9.73 -2.37
N ASP A 154 -5.82 -9.93 -2.68
CA ASP A 154 -6.99 -9.72 -1.82
C ASP A 154 -7.03 -10.57 -0.53
N GLU A 155 -6.01 -11.39 -0.28
CA GLU A 155 -5.98 -12.31 0.88
C GLU A 155 -5.63 -11.59 2.19
N ASP A 156 -4.83 -10.53 2.15
CA ASP A 156 -4.35 -9.83 3.35
C ASP A 156 -5.31 -8.79 3.91
N ARG A 157 -6.34 -8.44 3.15
CA ARG A 157 -7.47 -7.63 3.61
C ARG A 157 -8.04 -8.07 4.95
N ASP A 158 -8.28 -9.38 5.09
CA ASP A 158 -8.90 -9.98 6.27
C ASP A 158 -7.86 -10.48 7.30
N TRP A 159 -6.59 -10.10 7.13
CA TRP A 159 -5.58 -10.34 8.13
C TRP A 159 -5.65 -9.25 9.22
N ASP A 160 -5.21 -9.63 10.38
CA ASP A 160 -4.89 -8.78 11.52
C ASP A 160 -3.36 -8.87 11.65
N SER A 161 -2.66 -7.89 11.06
CA SER A 161 -1.22 -8.03 10.80
C SER A 161 -0.36 -7.75 12.03
N ASP A 162 -0.87 -7.01 13.00
CA ASP A 162 -0.20 -6.68 14.26
C ASP A 162 -0.81 -7.36 15.49
N LEU A 163 -1.94 -8.07 15.28
CA LEU A 163 -2.62 -8.87 16.29
C LEU A 163 -3.21 -8.02 17.43
N ASP A 164 -3.80 -6.89 17.08
CA ASP A 164 -4.41 -5.94 18.00
C ASP A 164 -5.92 -6.17 18.24
N GLY A 165 -6.49 -7.15 17.55
CA GLY A 165 -7.87 -7.58 17.78
C GLY A 165 -8.13 -7.96 19.23
N TYR A 166 -9.37 -7.78 19.70
CA TYR A 166 -9.72 -7.99 21.11
C TYR A 166 -10.35 -9.37 21.37
N ASP A 167 -9.65 -10.22 22.11
CA ASP A 167 -10.13 -11.54 22.58
C ASP A 167 -11.25 -11.35 23.63
N SER A 168 -12.47 -11.17 23.16
CA SER A 168 -13.64 -10.80 23.95
C SER A 168 -14.18 -11.96 24.82
N ASP A 169 -13.96 -13.20 24.41
CA ASP A 169 -14.37 -14.39 25.12
C ASP A 169 -13.26 -15.01 26.00
N ARG A 170 -12.04 -14.46 25.88
CA ARG A 170 -10.86 -14.82 26.69
C ARG A 170 -10.45 -16.28 26.56
N ASP A 171 -10.59 -16.82 25.36
CA ASP A 171 -10.17 -18.19 25.08
C ASP A 171 -8.68 -18.28 24.67
N GLY A 172 -8.03 -17.15 24.43
CA GLY A 172 -6.62 -17.01 24.08
C GLY A 172 -6.33 -17.12 22.58
N GLU A 173 -7.37 -17.10 21.74
CA GLU A 173 -7.27 -17.09 20.29
C GLU A 173 -8.17 -15.96 19.74
N LEU A 174 -7.74 -15.26 18.70
CA LEU A 174 -8.59 -14.29 18.01
C LEU A 174 -9.43 -15.01 16.94
N SER A 175 -10.72 -15.11 17.19
CA SER A 175 -11.68 -15.54 16.16
C SER A 175 -11.79 -14.50 15.05
N PRO A 176 -12.32 -14.85 13.86
CA PRO A 176 -12.44 -13.87 12.77
C PRO A 176 -13.26 -12.61 13.12
N GLU A 177 -14.18 -12.71 14.09
CA GLU A 177 -15.01 -11.60 14.55
C GLU A 177 -14.33 -10.74 15.63
N GLU A 178 -13.20 -11.18 16.15
CA GLU A 178 -12.41 -10.50 17.20
C GLU A 178 -11.16 -9.83 16.65
N LYS A 179 -10.81 -10.13 15.41
CA LYS A 179 -9.74 -9.44 14.71
C LYS A 179 -10.10 -7.99 14.44
N PHE A 180 -9.12 -7.14 14.47
CA PHE A 180 -9.18 -5.83 13.84
C PHE A 180 -8.35 -5.92 12.57
N THR A 181 -9.03 -6.02 11.42
CA THR A 181 -8.41 -6.41 10.16
C THR A 181 -7.73 -5.24 9.47
N ASN A 182 -6.75 -5.51 8.57
CA ASN A 182 -6.09 -4.48 7.79
C ASN A 182 -7.10 -3.56 7.08
N TYR A 183 -8.22 -4.11 6.60
CA TYR A 183 -9.28 -3.30 5.99
C TYR A 183 -10.02 -2.41 6.99
N GLU A 184 -10.26 -2.89 8.21
CA GLU A 184 -10.87 -2.09 9.27
C GLU A 184 -9.94 -0.97 9.69
N GLU A 185 -8.64 -1.23 9.77
CA GLU A 185 -7.61 -0.24 10.03
C GLU A 185 -7.53 0.81 8.93
N PHE A 186 -7.54 0.39 7.66
CA PHE A 186 -7.67 1.32 6.54
C PHE A 186 -8.91 2.23 6.69
N MET A 187 -10.05 1.67 7.04
CA MET A 187 -11.31 2.42 7.22
C MET A 187 -11.29 3.35 8.44
N MET A 188 -10.49 3.06 9.45
CA MET A 188 -10.34 3.85 10.68
C MET A 188 -9.13 4.77 10.65
N ASP A 189 -8.32 4.70 9.59
CA ASP A 189 -7.09 5.46 9.43
C ASP A 189 -6.03 5.13 10.50
N THR A 190 -6.03 3.87 10.99
CA THR A 190 -5.04 3.33 11.92
C THR A 190 -3.88 2.66 11.18
N HIS A 191 -2.89 2.14 11.87
CA HIS A 191 -1.66 1.63 11.30
C HIS A 191 -1.63 0.10 11.29
N PRO A 192 -1.80 -0.59 10.15
CA PRO A 192 -2.06 -2.04 10.07
C PRO A 192 -0.91 -2.96 10.52
N THR A 193 0.19 -2.41 10.97
CA THR A 193 1.34 -3.17 11.49
C THR A 193 1.86 -2.63 12.80
N GLN A 194 1.07 -1.78 13.47
CA GLN A 194 1.40 -1.22 14.78
C GLN A 194 0.14 -1.15 15.64
N ALA A 195 -0.04 -2.06 16.53
CA ALA A 195 -1.21 -2.32 17.34
C ALA A 195 -1.74 -1.14 18.21
N ASP A 196 -1.01 -0.07 18.33
CA ASP A 196 -1.32 1.15 19.09
C ASP A 196 -0.82 2.33 18.25
N THR A 197 -1.72 2.89 17.44
CA THR A 197 -1.39 3.93 16.46
C THR A 197 -0.99 5.24 17.10
N ASP A 198 -1.62 5.65 18.19
CA ASP A 198 -1.39 6.95 18.83
C ASP A 198 -0.43 6.92 20.03
N GLY A 199 -0.09 5.73 20.52
CA GLY A 199 0.96 5.52 21.53
C GLY A 199 0.52 5.74 22.96
N ASP A 200 -0.78 5.57 23.28
CA ASP A 200 -1.31 5.80 24.62
C ASP A 200 -1.40 4.54 25.48
N ASN A 201 -0.99 3.39 24.93
CA ASN A 201 -0.97 2.02 25.43
C ASN A 201 -2.34 1.33 25.46
N CYS A 202 -3.35 1.85 24.78
CA CYS A 202 -4.51 1.07 24.37
C CYS A 202 -4.28 0.60 22.93
N THR A 203 -4.67 -0.62 22.58
CA THR A 203 -4.59 -1.08 21.20
C THR A 203 -5.80 -0.60 20.40
N ASP A 204 -5.59 -0.36 19.10
CA ASP A 204 -6.62 0.19 18.22
C ASP A 204 -7.89 -0.69 18.23
N GLY A 205 -7.71 -2.01 18.10
CA GLY A 205 -8.82 -2.98 18.13
C GLY A 205 -9.56 -3.03 19.45
N TRP A 206 -8.84 -2.88 20.60
CA TRP A 206 -9.48 -2.80 21.92
C TRP A 206 -10.35 -1.54 22.04
N GLU A 207 -9.86 -0.40 21.60
CA GLU A 207 -10.60 0.86 21.65
C GLU A 207 -11.87 0.83 20.80
N ILE A 208 -11.76 0.30 19.58
CA ILE A 208 -12.91 0.13 18.67
C ILE A 208 -13.94 -0.84 19.26
N TYR A 209 -13.49 -1.99 19.79
CA TYR A 209 -14.39 -2.95 20.43
C TYR A 209 -15.22 -2.29 21.54
N TRP A 210 -14.58 -1.53 22.45
CA TRP A 210 -15.30 -0.90 23.56
C TRP A 210 -16.13 0.31 23.15
N ASN A 211 -15.82 0.98 22.05
CA ASN A 211 -16.71 1.97 21.46
C ASN A 211 -18.00 1.35 20.95
N ASP A 212 -17.94 0.22 20.30
CA ASP A 212 -19.10 -0.50 19.78
C ASP A 212 -19.96 -1.10 20.90
N ASN A 213 -19.32 -1.49 21.99
CA ASN A 213 -19.97 -2.07 23.16
C ASN A 213 -20.28 -1.05 24.29
N ARG A 214 -20.11 0.22 24.02
CA ARG A 214 -20.34 1.33 24.94
C ARG A 214 -21.81 1.39 25.42
N PRO A 215 -22.06 1.71 26.72
CA PRO A 215 -23.40 1.94 27.21
C PRO A 215 -24.13 3.06 26.45
N ALA A 216 -25.42 2.89 26.17
CA ALA A 216 -26.21 3.81 25.34
C ALA A 216 -26.31 5.26 25.88
N ASN A 217 -26.00 5.47 27.15
CA ASN A 217 -25.99 6.79 27.79
C ASN A 217 -24.56 7.38 27.94
N GLU A 218 -23.53 6.62 27.55
CA GLU A 218 -22.16 7.12 27.54
C GLU A 218 -21.91 7.92 26.25
N THR A 219 -21.26 9.06 26.40
CA THR A 219 -20.96 9.98 25.28
C THR A 219 -19.47 10.15 25.02
N ARG A 220 -18.61 9.66 25.93
CA ARG A 220 -17.17 9.62 25.72
C ARG A 220 -16.85 8.52 24.72
N THR A 221 -15.74 8.61 24.06
CA THR A 221 -15.24 7.64 23.10
C THR A 221 -13.79 7.35 23.41
N LEU A 222 -13.39 6.13 23.22
CA LEU A 222 -12.01 5.77 22.99
C LEU A 222 -11.71 6.04 21.50
N ASN A 223 -10.52 6.50 21.18
CA ASN A 223 -10.19 6.92 19.81
C ASN A 223 -8.75 6.54 19.49
N PRO A 224 -8.51 5.55 18.63
CA PRO A 224 -7.16 5.07 18.30
C PRO A 224 -6.24 6.10 17.63
N LEU A 225 -6.71 7.35 17.53
CA LEU A 225 -5.94 8.48 17.00
C LEU A 225 -5.77 9.63 18.02
N ASP A 226 -6.18 9.46 19.28
CA ASP A 226 -6.09 10.49 20.34
C ASP A 226 -5.26 10.02 21.53
N GLY A 227 -3.95 9.97 21.45
CA GLY A 227 -3.00 9.54 22.47
C GLY A 227 -3.13 10.17 23.86
N THR A 228 -4.33 10.55 24.26
CA THR A 228 -4.62 11.11 25.59
C THR A 228 -5.73 10.38 26.35
N ASP A 229 -6.55 9.62 25.67
CA ASP A 229 -7.72 9.00 26.31
C ASP A 229 -7.40 7.68 27.03
N GLY A 230 -6.34 6.95 26.65
CA GLY A 230 -5.79 5.85 27.41
C GLY A 230 -5.36 6.22 28.83
N LEU A 231 -5.00 7.49 29.05
CA LEU A 231 -4.62 8.01 30.37
C LEU A 231 -5.82 8.39 31.24
N LEU A 232 -7.02 8.38 30.68
CA LEU A 232 -8.24 8.72 31.41
C LEU A 232 -8.79 7.48 32.10
N ASP A 233 -9.49 7.69 33.17
CA ASP A 233 -10.22 6.70 33.97
C ASP A 233 -11.71 7.01 33.76
N TYR A 234 -12.36 6.25 32.86
CA TYR A 234 -13.68 6.61 32.38
C TYR A 234 -14.80 6.21 33.36
N ASP A 235 -14.65 5.14 34.12
CA ASP A 235 -15.63 4.65 35.10
C ASP A 235 -15.31 5.06 36.55
N ASN A 236 -14.11 5.63 36.78
CA ASN A 236 -13.58 6.09 38.07
C ASN A 236 -13.47 4.96 39.08
N ASP A 237 -12.92 3.84 38.69
CA ASP A 237 -12.78 2.64 39.50
C ASP A 237 -11.45 2.56 40.27
N GLY A 238 -10.59 3.57 40.12
CA GLY A 238 -9.39 3.73 40.94
C GLY A 238 -9.68 3.55 42.45
N TRP A 239 -8.67 3.29 43.26
CA TRP A 239 -8.82 2.96 44.67
C TRP A 239 -7.95 3.84 45.58
N GLU A 240 -8.39 3.98 46.86
CA GLU A 240 -7.66 4.73 47.89
C GLU A 240 -6.94 3.76 48.83
N ASP A 241 -5.61 3.90 48.95
CA ASP A 241 -4.83 3.07 49.86
C ASP A 241 -5.01 3.44 51.32
N TRP A 242 -4.41 2.65 52.24
CA TRP A 242 -4.49 2.85 53.69
C TRP A 242 -3.82 4.16 54.17
N GLU A 243 -3.02 4.81 53.34
CA GLU A 243 -2.40 6.13 53.60
C GLU A 243 -3.29 7.29 53.11
N GLY A 244 -4.41 6.98 52.46
CA GLY A 244 -5.34 7.95 51.87
C GLY A 244 -4.84 8.52 50.53
N VAL A 245 -4.04 7.77 49.83
CA VAL A 245 -3.58 8.10 48.49
C VAL A 245 -4.49 7.44 47.47
N TRP A 246 -5.05 8.24 46.58
CA TRP A 246 -5.86 7.75 45.46
C TRP A 246 -4.95 7.21 44.33
N HIS A 247 -5.23 6.00 43.90
CA HIS A 247 -4.61 5.32 42.77
C HIS A 247 -5.62 5.28 41.64
N ASN A 248 -5.30 5.96 40.54
CA ASN A 248 -6.10 6.00 39.33
C ASN A 248 -5.94 4.69 38.55
N PHE A 249 -7.01 4.21 37.96
CA PHE A 249 -6.97 3.03 37.08
C PHE A 249 -7.37 3.48 35.64
N PRO A 250 -6.41 3.94 34.83
CA PRO A 250 -6.69 4.49 33.54
C PRO A 250 -7.01 3.42 32.49
N ASN A 251 -7.64 3.81 31.38
CA ASN A 251 -8.13 2.92 30.33
C ASN A 251 -7.08 1.92 29.82
N TRP A 252 -5.80 2.32 29.69
CA TRP A 252 -4.75 1.38 29.28
C TRP A 252 -4.51 0.25 30.31
N ARG A 253 -4.82 0.46 31.57
CA ARG A 253 -4.76 -0.60 32.60
C ARG A 253 -5.98 -1.51 32.56
N GLU A 254 -7.11 -1.00 32.12
CA GLU A 254 -8.30 -1.81 31.82
C GLU A 254 -7.99 -2.84 30.75
N GLU A 255 -7.30 -2.42 29.69
CA GLU A 255 -6.87 -3.35 28.66
C GLU A 255 -5.91 -4.40 29.21
N GLU A 256 -4.86 -4.00 29.97
CA GLU A 256 -3.91 -4.93 30.59
C GLU A 256 -4.62 -5.92 31.54
N ALA A 257 -5.60 -5.45 32.29
CA ALA A 257 -6.41 -6.25 33.23
C ALA A 257 -7.55 -7.02 32.52
N GLN A 258 -7.84 -6.70 31.28
CA GLN A 258 -8.97 -7.20 30.50
C GLN A 258 -10.33 -6.89 31.18
N THR A 259 -10.49 -5.69 31.68
CA THR A 259 -11.70 -5.19 32.32
C THR A 259 -12.47 -4.24 31.39
N ASN A 260 -13.64 -3.79 31.81
CA ASN A 260 -14.53 -2.97 31.00
C ASN A 260 -14.36 -1.48 31.35
N PRO A 261 -13.82 -0.62 30.48
CA PRO A 261 -13.56 0.79 30.79
C PRO A 261 -14.81 1.64 31.04
N TRP A 262 -15.99 1.04 31.04
CA TRP A 262 -17.28 1.67 31.31
C TRP A 262 -17.98 1.14 32.54
N ASP A 263 -17.43 0.12 33.21
CA ASP A 263 -18.06 -0.56 34.37
C ASP A 263 -17.03 -0.81 35.48
N PRO A 264 -17.09 -0.08 36.58
CA PRO A 264 -16.07 -0.10 37.64
C PRO A 264 -15.96 -1.40 38.44
N ASP A 265 -16.73 -2.43 38.12
CA ASP A 265 -16.75 -3.75 38.80
C ASP A 265 -17.22 -4.77 37.72
N THR A 266 -16.31 -5.09 36.78
CA THR A 266 -16.60 -5.89 35.58
C THR A 266 -17.23 -7.26 35.91
N ASP A 267 -16.81 -7.93 37.00
CA ASP A 267 -17.31 -9.24 37.38
C ASP A 267 -18.45 -9.20 38.40
N ASN A 268 -18.80 -8.00 38.91
CA ASN A 268 -19.87 -7.71 39.82
C ASN A 268 -19.75 -8.43 41.20
N ASP A 269 -18.52 -8.59 41.69
CA ASP A 269 -18.27 -9.21 42.99
C ASP A 269 -18.27 -8.21 44.17
N GLY A 270 -18.23 -6.91 43.87
CA GLY A 270 -18.28 -5.80 44.80
C GLY A 270 -16.92 -5.20 45.14
N MET A 271 -15.87 -5.60 44.48
CA MET A 271 -14.58 -4.91 44.43
C MET A 271 -14.47 -4.16 43.10
N SER A 272 -13.73 -3.08 43.06
CA SER A 272 -13.48 -2.39 41.77
C SER A 272 -12.32 -3.04 41.03
N ASP A 273 -12.35 -2.96 39.70
CA ASP A 273 -11.33 -3.55 38.81
C ASP A 273 -9.94 -3.03 39.19
N GLY A 274 -9.80 -1.72 39.41
CA GLY A 274 -8.55 -1.11 39.84
C GLY A 274 -8.04 -1.61 41.21
N PHE A 275 -8.91 -1.94 42.13
CA PHE A 275 -8.51 -2.54 43.40
C PHE A 275 -8.02 -3.99 43.22
N GLU A 276 -8.68 -4.76 42.39
CA GLU A 276 -8.35 -6.16 42.16
C GLU A 276 -7.05 -6.32 41.37
N ALA A 277 -6.83 -5.46 40.36
CA ALA A 277 -5.62 -5.49 39.59
C ALA A 277 -4.34 -5.17 40.38
N ASP A 278 -4.46 -4.39 41.46
CA ASP A 278 -3.32 -3.96 42.30
C ASP A 278 -3.15 -4.81 43.59
N ASN A 279 -4.02 -5.78 43.89
CA ASN A 279 -3.99 -6.58 45.13
C ASN A 279 -4.08 -8.10 44.91
#